data_c2ad77bac0add66ed49a6f49f78c5367
#
_entry.id   c2ad77bac0add66ed49a6f49f78c5367
#
_cell.length_a   1.000
_cell.length_b   1.000
_cell.length_c   1.000
_cell.angle_alpha   90.00
_cell.angle_beta   90.00
_cell.angle_gamma   90.00
#
_symmetry.space_group_name_H-M   'P 1'
#
loop_
_entity.id
_entity.type
_entity.pdbx_description
1 polymer ?
#
loop_
_entity_poly.entity_id
_entity_poly.type
_entity_poly.pdbx_seq_one_letter_code
_entity_poly.pdbx_strand_id
1 'polypeptide(L)'
;MIALNSHKIKIKHIAIIMDGNKRWALKNKISKKKGHEHGVRNCIKICENLNKLDFKIDEISFYVFSTENWNRSPLEVRNLFKIIQAFYTSFKSSAINNNISVRHYGSKKRLSNKIKKIIDDVVLSTKQNNGTYVNLLFNYGSRQEIEDAIKKIQSQKKKNFNFRD
;
A
#
# COMPACT_ATOMS: atom_id res chain seq x y z
N MET A 1 -1.39 -32.43 -33.22
CA MET A 1 -1.98 -31.93 -31.96
C MET A 1 -0.83 -31.50 -31.05
N ILE A 2 -0.49 -30.22 -31.02
CA ILE A 2 0.59 -29.70 -30.18
C ILE A 2 0.00 -29.58 -28.79
N ALA A 3 0.46 -30.40 -27.85
CA ALA A 3 0.10 -30.29 -26.44
C ALA A 3 0.71 -28.98 -25.90
N LEU A 4 -0.11 -27.95 -25.77
CA LEU A 4 0.22 -26.75 -25.01
C LEU A 4 0.40 -27.20 -23.56
N ASN A 5 1.64 -27.42 -23.14
CA ASN A 5 2.00 -27.53 -21.75
C ASN A 5 1.58 -26.22 -21.06
N SER A 6 0.41 -26.26 -20.44
CA SER A 6 -0.09 -25.16 -19.61
C SER A 6 0.82 -25.05 -18.37
N HIS A 7 1.95 -24.36 -18.53
CA HIS A 7 2.68 -23.83 -17.37
C HIS A 7 1.72 -22.86 -16.68
N LYS A 8 1.01 -23.33 -15.67
CA LYS A 8 0.17 -22.45 -14.83
C LYS A 8 1.09 -21.38 -14.27
N ILE A 9 1.03 -20.18 -14.84
CA ILE A 9 1.75 -19.02 -14.31
C ILE A 9 1.22 -18.81 -12.89
N LYS A 10 2.06 -19.05 -11.89
CA LYS A 10 1.73 -18.79 -10.49
C LYS A 10 2.01 -17.31 -10.21
N ILE A 11 0.99 -16.49 -10.21
CA ILE A 11 1.10 -15.09 -9.78
C ILE A 11 1.33 -15.11 -8.27
N LYS A 12 2.50 -14.64 -7.82
CA LYS A 12 2.84 -14.56 -6.39
C LYS A 12 2.66 -13.17 -5.81
N HIS A 13 2.86 -12.13 -6.61
CA HIS A 13 2.81 -10.74 -6.19
C HIS A 13 1.98 -9.91 -7.16
N ILE A 14 1.05 -9.13 -6.61
CA ILE A 14 0.22 -8.17 -7.37
C ILE A 14 0.51 -6.77 -6.85
N ALA A 15 0.81 -5.85 -7.75
CA ALA A 15 0.95 -4.43 -7.42
C ALA A 15 -0.24 -3.65 -8.01
N ILE A 16 -0.86 -2.81 -7.19
CA ILE A 16 -2.05 -2.04 -7.54
C ILE A 16 -1.79 -0.55 -7.31
N ILE A 17 -1.84 0.23 -8.39
CA ILE A 17 -1.85 1.69 -8.31
C ILE A 17 -3.28 2.14 -8.08
N MET A 18 -3.53 2.79 -6.94
CA MET A 18 -4.86 3.26 -6.53
C MET A 18 -5.24 4.57 -7.22
N ASP A 19 -5.25 4.57 -8.54
CA ASP A 19 -5.59 5.72 -9.37
C ASP A 19 -7.02 5.63 -9.93
N GLY A 20 -7.46 6.69 -10.59
CA GLY A 20 -8.75 6.75 -11.28
C GLY A 20 -9.95 7.11 -10.38
N ASN A 21 -9.81 7.16 -9.07
CA ASN A 21 -10.91 7.42 -8.13
C ASN A 21 -11.69 8.72 -8.44
N LYS A 22 -10.99 9.78 -8.86
CA LYS A 22 -11.62 11.06 -9.24
C LYS A 22 -12.39 10.94 -10.56
N ARG A 23 -11.81 10.27 -11.56
CA ARG A 23 -12.45 10.04 -12.87
C ARG A 23 -13.70 9.19 -12.72
N TRP A 24 -13.60 8.13 -11.92
CA TRP A 24 -14.73 7.26 -11.58
C TRP A 24 -15.85 8.03 -10.86
N ALA A 25 -15.52 8.89 -9.89
CA ALA A 25 -16.49 9.71 -9.19
C ALA A 25 -17.24 10.65 -10.15
N LEU A 26 -16.54 11.31 -11.07
CA LEU A 26 -17.15 12.17 -12.08
C LEU A 26 -18.11 11.39 -12.98
N LYS A 27 -17.68 10.22 -13.49
CA LYS A 27 -18.54 9.34 -14.32
C LYS A 27 -19.81 8.91 -13.59
N ASN A 28 -19.73 8.69 -12.28
CA ASN A 28 -20.87 8.26 -11.46
C ASN A 28 -21.63 9.43 -10.79
N LYS A 29 -21.33 10.70 -11.17
CA LYS A 29 -21.98 11.89 -10.65
C LYS A 29 -21.95 12.01 -9.12
N ILE A 30 -20.86 11.55 -8.49
CA ILE A 30 -20.65 11.64 -7.04
C ILE A 30 -19.43 12.52 -6.72
N SER A 31 -19.29 12.91 -5.46
CA SER A 31 -18.17 13.74 -5.02
C SER A 31 -16.83 13.03 -5.12
N LYS A 32 -15.74 13.76 -5.39
CA LYS A 32 -14.37 13.22 -5.40
C LYS A 32 -14.02 12.50 -4.11
N LYS A 33 -14.52 13.00 -2.96
CA LYS A 33 -14.35 12.36 -1.65
C LYS A 33 -14.97 10.96 -1.64
N LYS A 34 -16.21 10.81 -2.08
CA LYS A 34 -16.88 9.51 -2.20
C LYS A 34 -16.12 8.56 -3.14
N GLY A 35 -15.55 9.06 -4.25
CA GLY A 35 -14.70 8.26 -5.12
C GLY A 35 -13.48 7.66 -4.40
N HIS A 36 -12.77 8.46 -3.60
CA HIS A 36 -11.65 7.97 -2.80
C HIS A 36 -12.10 6.96 -1.72
N GLU A 37 -13.23 7.20 -1.07
CA GLU A 37 -13.82 6.25 -0.10
C GLU A 37 -14.13 4.89 -0.75
N HIS A 38 -14.68 4.88 -1.97
CA HIS A 38 -14.90 3.66 -2.75
C HIS A 38 -13.58 2.94 -3.07
N GLY A 39 -12.53 3.68 -3.45
CA GLY A 39 -11.20 3.11 -3.67
C GLY A 39 -10.65 2.39 -2.44
N VAL A 40 -10.76 3.01 -1.24
CA VAL A 40 -10.31 2.37 0.02
C VAL A 40 -11.16 1.15 0.35
N ARG A 41 -12.49 1.21 0.19
CA ARG A 41 -13.36 0.03 0.37
C ARG A 41 -12.99 -1.12 -0.56
N ASN A 42 -12.61 -0.82 -1.80
CA ASN A 42 -12.16 -1.85 -2.74
C ASN A 42 -10.86 -2.51 -2.28
N CYS A 43 -9.91 -1.76 -1.70
CA CYS A 43 -8.72 -2.37 -1.11
C CYS A 43 -9.07 -3.35 0.01
N ILE A 44 -9.97 -2.96 0.92
CA ILE A 44 -10.43 -3.83 2.01
C ILE A 44 -11.09 -5.09 1.43
N LYS A 45 -11.99 -4.94 0.45
CA LYS A 45 -12.63 -6.07 -0.23
C LYS A 45 -11.65 -7.01 -0.92
N ILE A 46 -10.60 -6.47 -1.55
CA ILE A 46 -9.54 -7.30 -2.13
C ILE A 46 -8.91 -8.13 -1.03
N CYS A 47 -8.50 -7.52 0.08
CA CYS A 47 -7.92 -8.22 1.22
C CYS A 47 -8.85 -9.33 1.77
N GLU A 48 -10.14 -9.05 1.91
CA GLU A 48 -11.15 -10.00 2.41
C GLU A 48 -11.39 -11.21 1.49
N ASN A 49 -11.05 -11.06 0.21
CA ASN A 49 -11.28 -12.12 -0.78
C ASN A 49 -10.02 -12.89 -1.18
N LEU A 50 -8.85 -12.54 -0.64
CA LEU A 50 -7.59 -13.23 -0.97
C LEU A 50 -7.65 -14.73 -0.65
N ASN A 51 -8.24 -15.07 0.49
CA ASN A 51 -8.36 -16.46 0.94
C ASN A 51 -9.42 -17.27 0.17
N LYS A 52 -10.19 -16.63 -0.72
CA LYS A 52 -11.21 -17.28 -1.57
C LYS A 52 -10.70 -17.63 -2.96
N LEU A 53 -9.46 -17.30 -3.25
CA LEU A 53 -8.84 -17.62 -4.54
C LEU A 53 -8.38 -19.08 -4.54
N ASP A 54 -8.52 -19.74 -5.69
CA ASP A 54 -8.05 -21.13 -5.91
C ASP A 54 -6.52 -21.26 -5.92
N PHE A 55 -5.81 -20.13 -5.79
CA PHE A 55 -4.36 -20.05 -5.74
C PHE A 55 -3.90 -19.05 -4.70
N LYS A 56 -2.73 -19.28 -4.12
CA LYS A 56 -2.16 -18.40 -3.11
C LYS A 56 -1.44 -17.22 -3.76
N ILE A 57 -1.79 -16.01 -3.31
CA ILE A 57 -1.02 -14.79 -3.54
C ILE A 57 -0.17 -14.54 -2.31
N ASP A 58 1.15 -14.50 -2.47
CA ASP A 58 2.07 -14.29 -1.36
C ASP A 58 2.10 -12.83 -0.93
N GLU A 59 2.04 -11.88 -1.89
CA GLU A 59 2.14 -10.45 -1.61
C GLU A 59 1.18 -9.61 -2.47
N ILE A 60 0.62 -8.55 -1.87
CA ILE A 60 -0.06 -7.46 -2.59
C ILE A 60 0.54 -6.13 -2.17
N SER A 61 0.90 -5.30 -3.14
CA SER A 61 1.36 -3.93 -2.92
C SER A 61 0.30 -2.94 -3.36
N PHE A 62 -0.14 -2.06 -2.46
CA PHE A 62 -1.01 -0.93 -2.77
C PHE A 62 -0.22 0.37 -2.78
N TYR A 63 -0.20 1.06 -3.92
CA TYR A 63 0.37 2.40 -4.01
C TYR A 63 -0.67 3.44 -3.60
N VAL A 64 -0.66 3.79 -2.30
CA VAL A 64 -1.73 4.57 -1.65
C VAL A 64 -1.49 6.07 -1.76
N PHE A 65 -0.24 6.52 -1.51
CA PHE A 65 0.12 7.94 -1.50
C PHE A 65 1.59 8.10 -1.88
N SER A 66 1.85 8.79 -3.00
CA SER A 66 3.20 9.08 -3.44
C SER A 66 3.75 10.38 -2.85
N THR A 67 5.08 10.53 -2.86
CA THR A 67 5.75 11.79 -2.48
C THR A 67 5.30 12.96 -3.36
N GLU A 68 5.01 12.72 -4.64
CA GLU A 68 4.51 13.73 -5.58
C GLU A 68 3.09 14.21 -5.21
N ASN A 69 2.31 13.42 -4.48
CA ASN A 69 0.96 13.80 -4.06
C ASN A 69 0.96 14.99 -3.08
N TRP A 70 2.10 15.33 -2.46
CA TRP A 70 2.22 16.56 -1.68
C TRP A 70 2.08 17.84 -2.50
N ASN A 71 2.22 17.76 -3.83
CA ASN A 71 1.98 18.89 -4.75
C ASN A 71 0.49 19.16 -5.00
N ARG A 72 -0.41 18.30 -4.50
CA ARG A 72 -1.85 18.55 -4.53
C ARG A 72 -2.25 19.67 -3.57
N SER A 73 -3.46 20.22 -3.74
CA SER A 73 -3.93 21.23 -2.80
C SER A 73 -3.95 20.70 -1.36
N PRO A 74 -3.64 21.56 -0.36
CA PRO A 74 -3.64 21.15 1.06
C PRO A 74 -4.98 20.55 1.51
N LEU A 75 -6.08 21.04 0.95
CA LEU A 75 -7.42 20.54 1.24
C LEU A 75 -7.60 19.10 0.72
N GLU A 76 -7.09 18.80 -0.47
CA GLU A 76 -7.17 17.47 -1.05
C GLU A 76 -6.37 16.45 -0.22
N VAL A 77 -5.14 16.81 0.15
CA VAL A 77 -4.29 15.96 0.99
C VAL A 77 -4.94 15.71 2.35
N ARG A 78 -5.48 16.77 2.98
CA ARG A 78 -6.21 16.66 4.25
C ARG A 78 -7.43 15.74 4.15
N ASN A 79 -8.20 15.86 3.08
CA ASN A 79 -9.37 15.01 2.85
C ASN A 79 -8.99 13.54 2.67
N LEU A 80 -7.90 13.26 1.93
CA LEU A 80 -7.39 11.90 1.77
C LEU A 80 -6.97 11.31 3.12
N PHE A 81 -6.26 12.06 3.94
CA PHE A 81 -5.84 11.59 5.28
C PHE A 81 -7.04 11.37 6.22
N LYS A 82 -8.10 12.19 6.13
CA LYS A 82 -9.36 11.94 6.85
C LYS A 82 -10.01 10.62 6.43
N ILE A 83 -9.99 10.28 5.14
CA ILE A 83 -10.51 9.00 4.65
C ILE A 83 -9.71 7.83 5.22
N ILE A 84 -8.37 7.89 5.18
CA ILE A 84 -7.50 6.87 5.76
C ILE A 84 -7.82 6.68 7.25
N GLN A 85 -7.98 7.77 8.02
CA GLN A 85 -8.35 7.70 9.43
C GLN A 85 -9.73 7.05 9.64
N ALA A 86 -10.70 7.35 8.78
CA ALA A 86 -12.05 6.82 8.89
C ALA A 86 -12.12 5.30 8.60
N PHE A 87 -11.27 4.82 7.69
CA PHE A 87 -11.26 3.41 7.28
C PHE A 87 -10.22 2.55 8.00
N TYR A 88 -9.37 3.16 8.80
CA TYR A 88 -8.28 2.47 9.49
C TYR A 88 -8.76 1.26 10.31
N THR A 89 -9.77 1.43 11.16
CA THR A 89 -10.29 0.36 12.02
C THR A 89 -10.81 -0.82 11.19
N SER A 90 -11.59 -0.54 10.14
CA SER A 90 -12.11 -1.59 9.25
C SER A 90 -10.98 -2.32 8.52
N PHE A 91 -9.98 -1.61 8.02
CA PHE A 91 -8.82 -2.22 7.38
C PHE A 91 -8.03 -3.09 8.34
N LYS A 92 -7.74 -2.59 9.56
CA LYS A 92 -7.02 -3.34 10.59
C LYS A 92 -7.76 -4.62 10.98
N SER A 93 -9.07 -4.52 11.25
CA SER A 93 -9.89 -5.69 11.58
C SER A 93 -9.91 -6.71 10.44
N SER A 94 -10.07 -6.24 9.20
CA SER A 94 -10.03 -7.10 8.02
C SER A 94 -8.66 -7.80 7.89
N ALA A 95 -7.55 -7.08 8.09
CA ALA A 95 -6.22 -7.67 8.02
C ALA A 95 -5.98 -8.75 9.09
N ILE A 96 -6.41 -8.51 10.32
CA ILE A 96 -6.31 -9.50 11.42
C ILE A 96 -7.15 -10.74 11.10
N ASN A 97 -8.44 -10.55 10.76
CA ASN A 97 -9.38 -11.64 10.52
C ASN A 97 -9.00 -12.52 9.31
N ASN A 98 -8.28 -11.96 8.34
CA ASN A 98 -7.83 -12.68 7.15
C ASN A 98 -6.36 -13.13 7.22
N ASN A 99 -5.74 -13.10 8.40
CA ASN A 99 -4.34 -13.51 8.62
C ASN A 99 -3.35 -12.78 7.69
N ILE A 100 -3.60 -11.50 7.44
CA ILE A 100 -2.77 -10.66 6.59
C ILE A 100 -1.70 -9.96 7.44
N SER A 101 -0.44 -10.02 7.00
CA SER A 101 0.66 -9.26 7.59
C SER A 101 0.86 -7.95 6.82
N VAL A 102 0.66 -6.81 7.47
CA VAL A 102 0.76 -5.49 6.84
C VAL A 102 2.18 -4.93 7.03
N ARG A 103 2.75 -4.44 5.93
CA ARG A 103 4.05 -3.74 5.90
C ARG A 103 3.86 -2.32 5.37
N HIS A 104 4.63 -1.38 5.89
CA HIS A 104 4.66 0.00 5.39
C HIS A 104 5.98 0.29 4.68
N TYR A 105 5.88 0.82 3.48
CA TYR A 105 7.00 1.34 2.69
C TYR A 105 6.79 2.82 2.42
N GLY A 106 7.81 3.62 2.72
CA GLY A 106 7.81 5.06 2.53
C GLY A 106 8.27 5.83 3.78
N SER A 107 8.41 7.13 3.63
CA SER A 107 8.91 8.01 4.68
C SER A 107 7.80 8.42 5.65
N LYS A 108 8.09 8.43 6.96
CA LYS A 108 7.20 9.03 7.96
C LYS A 108 7.38 10.56 8.11
N LYS A 109 8.34 11.15 7.38
CA LYS A 109 8.52 12.61 7.35
C LYS A 109 7.26 13.29 6.81
N ARG A 110 6.95 14.50 7.29
CA ARG A 110 5.76 15.29 6.93
C ARG A 110 4.41 14.68 7.33
N LEU A 111 4.34 13.42 7.80
CA LEU A 111 3.10 12.84 8.29
C LEU A 111 2.79 13.34 9.71
N SER A 112 1.50 13.61 9.98
CA SER A 112 1.05 13.96 11.33
C SER A 112 1.26 12.78 12.29
N ASN A 113 1.41 13.07 13.60
CA ASN A 113 1.56 12.03 14.61
C ASN A 113 0.38 11.04 14.62
N LYS A 114 -0.82 11.51 14.30
CA LYS A 114 -2.01 10.65 14.20
C LYS A 114 -1.87 9.62 13.08
N ILE A 115 -1.41 10.03 11.89
CA ILE A 115 -1.19 9.11 10.76
C ILE A 115 -0.05 8.14 11.05
N LYS A 116 1.05 8.63 11.65
CA LYS A 116 2.17 7.75 12.08
C LYS A 116 1.69 6.66 13.01
N LYS A 117 0.91 7.02 14.04
CA LYS A 117 0.34 6.04 15.01
C LYS A 117 -0.55 5.01 14.33
N ILE A 118 -1.38 5.41 13.35
CA ILE A 118 -2.23 4.49 12.57
C ILE A 118 -1.38 3.49 11.80
N ILE A 119 -0.33 3.95 11.13
CA ILE A 119 0.59 3.09 10.39
C ILE A 119 1.28 2.10 11.33
N ASP A 120 1.83 2.60 12.43
CA ASP A 120 2.55 1.78 13.41
C ASP A 120 1.64 0.74 14.04
N ASP A 121 0.42 1.14 14.39
CA ASP A 121 -0.55 0.25 15.02
C ASP A 121 -0.99 -0.89 14.08
N VAL A 122 -1.28 -0.61 12.81
CA VAL A 122 -1.69 -1.68 11.89
C VAL A 122 -0.53 -2.64 11.60
N VAL A 123 0.68 -2.13 11.43
CA VAL A 123 1.88 -2.97 11.22
C VAL A 123 2.14 -3.84 12.44
N LEU A 124 2.11 -3.27 13.64
CA LEU A 124 2.35 -4.00 14.89
C LEU A 124 1.27 -5.05 15.16
N SER A 125 0.00 -4.67 15.01
CA SER A 125 -1.15 -5.56 15.29
C SER A 125 -1.24 -6.76 14.34
N THR A 126 -0.60 -6.68 13.17
CA THR A 126 -0.62 -7.77 12.16
C THR A 126 0.73 -8.48 12.02
N LYS A 127 1.72 -8.13 12.85
CA LYS A 127 3.10 -8.64 12.75
C LYS A 127 3.21 -10.16 12.85
N GLN A 128 2.34 -10.78 13.65
CA GLN A 128 2.35 -12.23 13.89
C GLN A 128 1.56 -13.02 12.83
N ASN A 129 0.84 -12.33 11.93
CA ASN A 129 0.14 -12.97 10.84
C ASN A 129 1.13 -13.52 9.82
N ASN A 130 0.85 -14.69 9.29
CA ASN A 130 1.72 -15.44 8.37
C ASN A 130 1.07 -15.81 7.03
N GLY A 131 -0.10 -15.21 6.73
CA GLY A 131 -0.78 -15.34 5.45
C GLY A 131 -0.17 -14.45 4.35
N THR A 132 -1.02 -13.75 3.61
CA THR A 132 -0.58 -12.84 2.56
C THR A 132 0.06 -11.58 3.16
N TYR A 133 1.16 -11.11 2.58
CA TYR A 133 1.74 -9.80 2.91
C TYR A 133 1.02 -8.70 2.13
N VAL A 134 0.57 -7.67 2.84
CA VAL A 134 0.03 -6.45 2.24
C VAL A 134 1.01 -5.30 2.45
N ASN A 135 1.61 -4.85 1.37
CA ASN A 135 2.57 -3.76 1.35
C ASN A 135 1.84 -2.45 1.07
N LEU A 136 1.84 -1.53 2.04
CA LEU A 136 1.28 -0.19 1.89
C LEU A 136 2.39 0.78 1.50
N LEU A 137 2.45 1.17 0.22
CA LEU A 137 3.34 2.21 -0.25
C LEU A 137 2.68 3.57 0.05
N PHE A 138 2.98 4.13 1.22
CA PHE A 138 2.37 5.35 1.72
C PHE A 138 3.44 6.39 2.06
N ASN A 139 3.32 7.57 1.46
CA ASN A 139 4.37 8.60 1.42
C ASN A 139 5.67 8.02 0.84
N TYR A 140 5.50 7.24 -0.23
CA TYR A 140 6.56 6.53 -0.94
C TYR A 140 6.92 7.25 -2.25
N GLY A 141 8.20 7.25 -2.57
CA GLY A 141 8.74 7.71 -3.85
C GLY A 141 10.05 7.00 -4.14
N SER A 142 10.15 6.28 -5.26
CA SER A 142 11.32 5.50 -5.62
C SER A 142 12.61 6.34 -5.70
N ARG A 143 12.50 7.57 -6.23
CA ARG A 143 13.65 8.49 -6.27
C ARG A 143 14.14 8.85 -4.87
N GLN A 144 13.21 9.17 -3.95
CA GLN A 144 13.55 9.48 -2.56
C GLN A 144 14.17 8.27 -1.84
N GLU A 145 13.66 7.07 -2.11
CA GLU A 145 14.19 5.84 -1.53
C GLU A 145 15.64 5.59 -1.98
N ILE A 146 15.94 5.76 -3.28
CA ILE A 146 17.30 5.65 -3.82
C ILE A 146 18.23 6.70 -3.19
N GLU A 147 17.79 7.96 -3.11
CA GLU A 147 18.57 9.03 -2.48
C GLU A 147 18.85 8.73 -0.99
N ASP A 148 17.86 8.28 -0.25
CA ASP A 148 18.00 7.94 1.16
C ASP A 148 18.94 6.73 1.36
N ALA A 149 18.89 5.75 0.46
CA ALA A 149 19.84 4.62 0.43
C ALA A 149 21.27 5.08 0.18
N ILE A 150 21.49 5.94 -0.82
CA ILE A 150 22.81 6.50 -1.12
C ILE A 150 23.37 7.28 0.09
N LYS A 151 22.56 8.16 0.69
CA LYS A 151 22.96 8.93 1.87
C LYS A 151 23.33 8.02 3.05
N LYS A 152 22.58 6.92 3.24
CA LYS A 152 22.88 5.93 4.29
C LYS A 152 24.20 5.23 4.05
N ILE A 153 24.50 4.82 2.81
CA ILE A 153 25.78 4.21 2.43
C ILE A 153 26.94 5.18 2.68
N GLN A 154 26.81 6.44 2.25
CA GLN A 154 27.81 7.48 2.47
C GLN A 154 28.09 7.72 3.95
N SER A 155 27.04 7.78 4.78
CA SER A 155 27.18 7.98 6.23
C SER A 155 27.87 6.83 6.97
N GLN A 156 27.75 5.60 6.43
CA GLN A 156 28.39 4.40 7.01
C GLN A 156 29.85 4.23 6.58
N LYS A 157 30.43 5.14 5.77
CA LYS A 157 31.81 5.07 5.23
C LYS A 157 32.15 3.70 4.61
N LYS A 158 31.16 2.96 4.12
CA LYS A 158 31.39 1.69 3.40
C LYS A 158 32.07 2.00 2.06
N LYS A 159 33.34 1.63 1.92
CA LYS A 159 34.11 1.82 0.70
C LYS A 159 33.71 0.86 -0.43
N ASN A 160 33.17 -0.31 -0.09
CA ASN A 160 32.72 -1.31 -1.06
C ASN A 160 31.22 -1.58 -0.83
N PHE A 161 30.42 -1.31 -1.86
CA PHE A 161 28.99 -1.58 -1.88
C PHE A 161 28.72 -2.74 -2.83
N ASN A 162 28.05 -3.77 -2.34
CA ASN A 162 27.54 -4.84 -3.17
C ASN A 162 26.01 -4.70 -3.24
N PHE A 163 25.42 -4.75 -4.45
CA PHE A 163 23.97 -4.65 -4.64
C PHE A 163 23.16 -5.75 -3.96
N ARG A 164 23.81 -6.72 -3.34
CA ARG A 164 23.17 -7.84 -2.61
C ARG A 164 23.12 -7.61 -1.10
N ASP A 165 23.73 -6.56 -0.59
CA ASP A 165 23.71 -6.12 0.81
C ASP A 165 22.60 -5.09 1.04
#